data_725ae6034d1192cf6e67fa4f72584aae
#
_entry.id   725ae6034d1192cf6e67fa4f72584aae
#
_cell.length_a   1.000
_cell.length_b   1.000
_cell.length_c   1.000
_cell.angle_alpha   90.00
_cell.angle_beta   90.00
_cell.angle_gamma   90.00
#
_symmetry.space_group_name_H-M   'P 1'
#
loop_
_entity.id
_entity.type
_entity.pdbx_description
1 polymer ?
#
loop_
_entity_poly.entity_id
_entity_poly.type
_entity_poly.pdbx_seq_one_letter_code
_entity_poly.pdbx_strand_id
1 'polypeptide(L)'
;HTDITKSWSAAYRLHNFAPNIVQLRPQIDNSNPYMLRSGNPNLKQSYLHSFLFNCNRMLGKHNHTIGVIINASIRQHSPVAKTTYYNAETYLPELQYTAPAHSSLISFENVEGYWDIKGKLIWQAPIRSIKSKYTLSTGFNYEHNPYYIGENKTTTRTYDPSLEHFLLCSLTKRLKVTISANTHYVHSINTENYTGKTFYQTAGAMLDISQICKYFYLSSHYNFIFSRDYGINKEINRNHTLNLNVGCKVLNRKGDISIAAYDLLNSHRTFNSQMYSNYIQNTWTNYYGRFFTINFA
;
A
#
# COMPACT_ATOMS: atom_id res chain seq x y z
N HIS A 1 17.53 22.09 33.43
CA HIS A 1 16.54 22.51 32.43
C HIS A 1 16.40 21.39 31.39
N THR A 2 15.30 20.65 31.42
CA THR A 2 14.96 19.71 30.36
C THR A 2 14.21 20.50 29.29
N ASP A 3 14.91 20.90 28.25
CA ASP A 3 14.28 21.48 27.08
C ASP A 3 13.37 20.44 26.44
N ILE A 4 12.08 20.64 26.63
CA ILE A 4 11.05 19.83 25.96
C ILE A 4 10.91 20.40 24.57
N THR A 5 11.59 19.80 23.61
CA THR A 5 11.39 20.17 22.20
C THR A 5 10.01 19.70 21.76
N LYS A 6 9.17 20.64 21.41
CA LYS A 6 7.85 20.42 20.83
C LYS A 6 7.84 21.06 19.45
N SER A 7 7.45 20.30 18.45
CA SER A 7 7.21 20.82 17.12
C SER A 7 5.81 20.41 16.64
N TRP A 8 5.17 21.32 15.93
CA TRP A 8 3.93 21.02 15.23
C TRP A 8 3.90 21.74 13.90
N SER A 9 3.20 21.17 12.96
CA SER A 9 2.94 21.77 11.66
C SER A 9 1.54 21.40 11.20
N ALA A 10 0.91 22.35 10.53
CA ALA A 10 -0.36 22.13 9.84
C ALA A 10 -0.21 22.63 8.41
N ALA A 11 -0.71 21.90 7.46
CA ALA A 11 -0.68 22.27 6.06
C ALA A 11 -2.02 21.93 5.39
N TYR A 12 -2.47 22.82 4.53
CA TYR A 12 -3.54 22.58 3.60
C TYR A 12 -2.96 22.61 2.18
N ARG A 13 -3.38 21.66 1.35
CA ARG A 13 -2.98 21.57 -0.04
C ARG A 13 -4.21 21.32 -0.90
N LEU A 14 -4.29 22.04 -2.01
CA LEU A 14 -5.26 21.83 -3.05
C LEU A 14 -4.54 21.33 -4.29
N HIS A 15 -4.92 20.15 -4.76
CA HIS A 15 -4.44 19.58 -6.01
C HIS A 15 -5.61 19.45 -6.98
N ASN A 16 -5.39 19.84 -8.23
CA ASN A 16 -6.33 19.62 -9.30
C ASN A 16 -5.84 18.53 -10.24
N PHE A 17 -6.75 17.70 -10.71
CA PHE A 17 -6.49 16.61 -11.62
C PHE A 17 -7.44 16.70 -12.80
N ALA A 18 -6.91 16.95 -13.98
CA ALA A 18 -7.70 16.84 -15.20
C ALA A 18 -7.98 15.35 -15.49
N PRO A 19 -9.15 14.99 -16.00
CA PRO A 19 -9.40 13.66 -16.53
C PRO A 19 -8.38 13.32 -17.63
N ASN A 20 -7.97 12.06 -17.68
CA ASN A 20 -7.04 11.63 -18.74
C ASN A 20 -7.77 11.47 -20.09
N ILE A 21 -7.00 11.39 -21.17
CA ILE A 21 -7.56 11.32 -22.54
C ILE A 21 -8.44 10.09 -22.76
N VAL A 22 -8.13 8.96 -22.10
CA VAL A 22 -8.93 7.73 -22.19
C VAL A 22 -10.29 7.91 -21.52
N GLN A 23 -10.34 8.67 -20.43
CA GLN A 23 -11.57 9.00 -19.73
C GLN A 23 -12.45 10.01 -20.49
N LEU A 24 -11.85 10.87 -21.32
CA LEU A 24 -12.55 11.90 -22.08
C LEU A 24 -12.96 11.46 -23.50
N ARG A 25 -12.26 10.49 -24.07
CA ARG A 25 -12.45 10.08 -25.47
C ARG A 25 -13.80 9.36 -25.67
N PRO A 26 -14.78 9.95 -26.39
CA PRO A 26 -16.11 9.37 -26.52
C PRO A 26 -16.19 8.21 -27.52
N GLN A 27 -15.07 7.88 -28.18
CA GLN A 27 -15.02 6.77 -29.12
C GLN A 27 -15.09 5.43 -28.38
N ILE A 28 -15.92 4.55 -28.92
CA ILE A 28 -16.05 3.21 -28.37
C ILE A 28 -14.81 2.37 -28.70
N ASP A 29 -14.26 1.72 -27.68
CA ASP A 29 -13.31 0.65 -27.84
C ASP A 29 -14.08 -0.68 -27.74
N ASN A 30 -14.17 -1.37 -28.87
CA ASN A 30 -14.83 -2.65 -29.05
C ASN A 30 -13.85 -3.80 -29.34
N SER A 31 -12.59 -3.63 -28.96
CA SER A 31 -11.56 -4.70 -29.07
C SER A 31 -12.01 -5.97 -28.38
N ASN A 32 -12.81 -5.86 -27.33
CA ASN A 32 -13.57 -6.94 -26.75
C ASN A 32 -15.07 -6.62 -26.88
N PRO A 33 -15.82 -7.30 -27.77
CA PRO A 33 -17.23 -6.99 -28.02
C PRO A 33 -18.15 -7.21 -26.81
N TYR A 34 -17.73 -8.01 -25.83
CA TYR A 34 -18.47 -8.22 -24.57
C TYR A 34 -18.08 -7.25 -23.46
N MET A 35 -17.01 -6.50 -23.62
CA MET A 35 -16.55 -5.52 -22.64
C MET A 35 -16.13 -4.24 -23.35
N LEU A 36 -17.13 -3.46 -23.73
CA LEU A 36 -16.98 -2.19 -24.42
C LEU A 36 -16.45 -1.11 -23.48
N ARG A 37 -15.72 -0.15 -24.01
CA ARG A 37 -15.24 1.01 -23.24
C ARG A 37 -15.49 2.29 -24.01
N SER A 38 -15.90 3.35 -23.30
CA SER A 38 -16.02 4.70 -23.86
C SER A 38 -15.71 5.73 -22.80
N GLY A 39 -15.03 6.78 -23.15
CA GLY A 39 -14.84 7.94 -22.27
C GLY A 39 -16.07 8.85 -22.26
N ASN A 40 -16.04 9.83 -21.36
CA ASN A 40 -17.07 10.86 -21.22
C ASN A 40 -16.43 12.26 -21.38
N PRO A 41 -16.67 12.99 -22.48
CA PRO A 41 -16.10 14.30 -22.70
C PRO A 41 -16.60 15.38 -21.72
N ASN A 42 -17.70 15.11 -21.01
CA ASN A 42 -18.31 16.03 -20.05
C ASN A 42 -17.73 15.91 -18.62
N LEU A 43 -16.69 15.10 -18.43
CA LEU A 43 -16.05 14.98 -17.13
C LEU A 43 -15.44 16.30 -16.68
N LYS A 44 -15.77 16.66 -15.44
CA LYS A 44 -15.20 17.83 -14.77
C LYS A 44 -13.83 17.48 -14.17
N GLN A 45 -13.01 18.50 -14.04
CA GLN A 45 -11.76 18.44 -13.32
C GLN A 45 -12.01 18.09 -11.84
N SER A 46 -11.18 17.21 -11.29
CA SER A 46 -11.25 16.79 -9.90
C SER A 46 -10.38 17.66 -9.00
N TYR A 47 -10.85 18.00 -7.81
CA TYR A 47 -10.11 18.77 -6.81
C TYR A 47 -9.92 17.93 -5.55
N LEU A 48 -8.66 17.77 -5.12
CA LEU A 48 -8.30 17.09 -3.89
C LEU A 48 -7.84 18.12 -2.86
N HIS A 49 -8.65 18.29 -1.82
CA HIS A 49 -8.33 19.07 -0.64
C HIS A 49 -7.67 18.14 0.38
N SER A 50 -6.44 18.43 0.78
CA SER A 50 -5.69 17.63 1.76
C SER A 50 -5.29 18.51 2.95
N PHE A 51 -5.58 18.02 4.15
CA PHE A 51 -5.23 18.63 5.42
C PHE A 51 -4.24 17.73 6.14
N LEU A 52 -3.06 18.23 6.43
CA LEU A 52 -2.02 17.51 7.14
C LEU A 52 -1.74 18.19 8.47
N PHE A 53 -1.77 17.43 9.56
CA PHE A 53 -1.33 17.86 10.87
C PHE A 53 -0.26 16.91 11.40
N ASN A 54 0.86 17.47 11.85
CA ASN A 54 1.93 16.73 12.51
C ASN A 54 2.24 17.41 13.85
N CYS A 55 2.42 16.61 14.89
CA CYS A 55 2.88 17.07 16.18
C CYS A 55 3.89 16.06 16.72
N ASN A 56 5.06 16.54 17.13
CA ASN A 56 6.08 15.73 17.78
C ASN A 56 6.48 16.38 19.09
N ARG A 57 6.65 15.56 20.13
CA ARG A 57 7.08 16.01 21.44
C ARG A 57 8.07 15.03 22.04
N MET A 58 9.21 15.54 22.47
CA MET A 58 10.14 14.77 23.28
C MET A 58 9.71 14.85 24.76
N LEU A 59 9.67 13.70 25.41
CA LEU A 59 9.20 13.57 26.78
C LEU A 59 10.35 13.21 27.73
N GLY A 60 10.55 14.05 28.74
CA GLY A 60 11.36 13.78 29.93
C GLY A 60 12.84 13.52 29.68
N LYS A 61 13.52 13.12 30.77
CA LYS A 61 14.97 12.86 30.84
C LYS A 61 15.44 11.64 30.01
N HIS A 62 14.51 10.79 29.56
CA HIS A 62 14.84 9.53 28.88
C HIS A 62 14.74 9.64 27.34
N ASN A 63 14.48 10.82 26.78
CA ASN A 63 14.41 11.08 25.35
C ASN A 63 13.35 10.22 24.63
N HIS A 64 12.22 9.94 25.29
CA HIS A 64 11.06 9.36 24.63
C HIS A 64 10.46 10.40 23.69
N THR A 65 9.98 9.97 22.55
CA THR A 65 9.28 10.87 21.61
C THR A 65 7.89 10.34 21.36
N ILE A 66 6.90 11.23 21.39
CA ILE A 66 5.55 10.95 20.92
C ILE A 66 5.30 11.80 19.69
N GLY A 67 4.81 11.16 18.62
CA GLY A 67 4.40 11.80 17.39
C GLY A 67 2.95 11.50 17.08
N VAL A 68 2.24 12.49 16.57
CA VAL A 68 0.88 12.36 16.03
C VAL A 68 0.89 12.88 14.60
N ILE A 69 0.36 12.10 13.68
CA ILE A 69 0.17 12.47 12.29
C ILE A 69 -1.29 12.28 11.96
N ILE A 70 -1.94 13.30 11.41
CA ILE A 70 -3.31 13.22 10.92
C ILE A 70 -3.31 13.75 9.49
N ASN A 71 -3.86 13.00 8.58
CA ASN A 71 -4.10 13.41 7.20
C ASN A 71 -5.58 13.16 6.88
N ALA A 72 -6.27 14.21 6.43
CA ALA A 72 -7.65 14.12 5.98
C ALA A 72 -7.75 14.67 4.56
N SER A 73 -8.47 13.98 3.69
CA SER A 73 -8.66 14.40 2.30
C SER A 73 -10.12 14.35 1.90
N ILE A 74 -10.52 15.31 1.07
CA ILE A 74 -11.84 15.36 0.43
C ILE A 74 -11.59 15.56 -1.06
N ARG A 75 -12.26 14.75 -1.90
CA ARG A 75 -12.18 14.90 -3.35
C ARG A 75 -13.54 15.28 -3.92
N GLN A 76 -13.56 16.38 -4.66
CA GLN A 76 -14.70 16.84 -5.44
C GLN A 76 -14.55 16.35 -6.90
N HIS A 77 -15.68 16.07 -7.54
CA HIS A 77 -15.76 15.63 -8.94
C HIS A 77 -14.83 14.43 -9.24
N SER A 78 -14.80 13.40 -8.35
CA SER A 78 -13.96 12.23 -8.56
C SER A 78 -14.42 11.46 -9.79
N PRO A 79 -13.59 11.27 -10.85
CA PRO A 79 -13.96 10.44 -11.97
C PRO A 79 -13.93 8.98 -11.57
N VAL A 80 -15.05 8.28 -11.74
CA VAL A 80 -15.19 6.85 -11.44
C VAL A 80 -15.72 6.11 -12.66
N ALA A 81 -15.35 4.84 -12.79
CA ALA A 81 -15.92 3.97 -13.81
C ALA A 81 -17.37 3.63 -13.47
N LYS A 82 -18.22 3.67 -14.48
CA LYS A 82 -19.62 3.23 -14.46
C LYS A 82 -19.76 2.10 -15.46
N THR A 83 -20.28 0.95 -15.02
CA THR A 83 -20.48 -0.21 -15.90
C THR A 83 -21.97 -0.42 -16.11
N THR A 84 -22.40 -0.33 -17.36
CA THR A 84 -23.78 -0.62 -17.75
C THR A 84 -23.84 -1.97 -18.44
N TYR A 85 -24.77 -2.84 -18.04
CA TYR A 85 -24.94 -4.19 -18.60
C TYR A 85 -26.11 -4.24 -19.57
N TYR A 86 -25.90 -4.91 -20.71
CA TYR A 86 -26.89 -5.10 -21.75
C TYR A 86 -27.27 -6.58 -21.84
N ASN A 87 -28.47 -6.95 -21.42
CA ASN A 87 -28.96 -8.33 -21.49
C ASN A 87 -29.41 -8.74 -22.90
N ALA A 88 -29.74 -7.76 -23.73
CA ALA A 88 -30.13 -7.90 -25.13
C ALA A 88 -29.32 -6.97 -26.02
N GLU A 89 -29.31 -7.25 -27.30
CA GLU A 89 -28.72 -6.34 -28.28
C GLU A 89 -29.36 -4.97 -28.17
N THR A 90 -28.53 -3.93 -27.95
CA THR A 90 -28.99 -2.57 -27.62
C THR A 90 -28.25 -1.55 -28.47
N TYR A 91 -28.99 -0.72 -29.22
CA TYR A 91 -28.39 0.40 -29.95
C TYR A 91 -28.10 1.57 -29.00
N LEU A 92 -26.88 2.08 -29.06
CA LEU A 92 -26.36 3.21 -28.27
C LEU A 92 -26.25 4.45 -29.17
N PRO A 93 -27.21 5.36 -29.19
CA PRO A 93 -27.26 6.48 -30.13
C PRO A 93 -26.05 7.42 -30.02
N GLU A 94 -25.62 7.68 -28.75
CA GLU A 94 -24.51 8.58 -28.47
C GLU A 94 -23.15 8.06 -29.01
N LEU A 95 -23.02 6.74 -29.11
CA LEU A 95 -21.81 6.06 -29.57
C LEU A 95 -21.93 5.52 -30.99
N GLN A 96 -23.12 5.66 -31.63
CA GLN A 96 -23.45 5.10 -32.93
C GLN A 96 -23.05 3.64 -33.09
N TYR A 97 -23.29 2.84 -32.05
CA TYR A 97 -22.85 1.45 -31.94
C TYR A 97 -23.96 0.58 -31.37
N THR A 98 -24.07 -0.63 -31.86
CA THR A 98 -24.98 -1.62 -31.32
C THR A 98 -24.22 -2.57 -30.39
N ALA A 99 -24.49 -2.47 -29.06
CA ALA A 99 -23.91 -3.35 -28.07
C ALA A 99 -24.49 -4.74 -28.19
N PRO A 100 -23.69 -5.81 -28.27
CA PRO A 100 -24.15 -7.19 -28.31
C PRO A 100 -24.94 -7.56 -27.04
N ALA A 101 -25.82 -8.55 -27.18
CA ALA A 101 -26.43 -9.16 -25.99
C ALA A 101 -25.39 -9.71 -25.04
N HIS A 102 -25.64 -9.60 -23.74
CA HIS A 102 -24.74 -10.01 -22.65
C HIS A 102 -23.38 -9.28 -22.64
N SER A 103 -23.33 -8.08 -23.20
CA SER A 103 -22.15 -7.21 -23.15
C SER A 103 -22.26 -6.20 -22.00
N SER A 104 -21.16 -5.53 -21.70
CA SER A 104 -21.06 -4.42 -20.77
C SER A 104 -20.35 -3.23 -21.38
N LEU A 105 -20.77 -2.02 -21.02
CA LEU A 105 -20.10 -0.77 -21.37
C LEU A 105 -19.50 -0.16 -20.10
N ILE A 106 -18.21 0.05 -20.11
CA ILE A 106 -17.49 0.81 -19.07
C ILE A 106 -17.37 2.25 -19.58
N SER A 107 -18.00 3.17 -18.88
CA SER A 107 -17.91 4.62 -19.07
C SER A 107 -17.39 5.31 -17.82
N PHE A 108 -17.31 6.64 -17.81
CA PHE A 108 -16.82 7.40 -16.66
C PHE A 108 -17.81 8.49 -16.27
N GLU A 109 -17.99 8.68 -14.97
CA GLU A 109 -18.79 9.77 -14.42
C GLU A 109 -18.09 10.44 -13.22
N ASN A 110 -18.40 11.72 -12.98
CA ASN A 110 -17.95 12.38 -11.77
C ASN A 110 -18.86 12.01 -10.60
N VAL A 111 -18.29 11.65 -9.47
CA VAL A 111 -19.02 11.47 -8.22
C VAL A 111 -18.53 12.41 -7.13
N GLU A 112 -19.44 12.79 -6.27
CA GLU A 112 -19.16 13.55 -5.05
C GLU A 112 -19.22 12.64 -3.83
N GLY A 113 -18.48 13.06 -2.78
CA GLY A 113 -18.57 12.40 -1.48
C GLY A 113 -17.38 11.50 -1.16
N TYR A 114 -16.30 11.50 -1.95
CA TYR A 114 -15.05 10.85 -1.55
C TYR A 114 -14.38 11.63 -0.41
N TRP A 115 -14.04 10.93 0.66
CA TRP A 115 -13.18 11.45 1.71
C TRP A 115 -12.45 10.33 2.45
N ASP A 116 -11.28 10.66 2.97
CA ASP A 116 -10.48 9.76 3.80
C ASP A 116 -9.89 10.50 4.99
N ILE A 117 -9.66 9.76 6.07
CA ILE A 117 -8.90 10.22 7.22
C ILE A 117 -7.92 9.14 7.66
N LYS A 118 -6.66 9.53 7.86
CA LYS A 118 -5.56 8.68 8.30
C LYS A 118 -4.93 9.28 9.52
N GLY A 119 -4.97 8.54 10.62
CA GLY A 119 -4.34 8.90 11.87
C GLY A 119 -3.20 7.94 12.22
N LYS A 120 -2.09 8.45 12.74
CA LYS A 120 -0.98 7.64 13.24
C LYS A 120 -0.44 8.24 14.53
N LEU A 121 -0.38 7.43 15.58
CA LEU A 121 0.30 7.73 16.83
C LEU A 121 1.60 6.95 16.87
N ILE A 122 2.70 7.61 17.15
CA ILE A 122 4.05 7.04 17.17
C ILE A 122 4.65 7.28 18.54
N TRP A 123 5.13 6.23 19.18
CA TRP A 123 5.94 6.31 20.39
C TRP A 123 7.30 5.71 20.14
N GLN A 124 8.35 6.46 20.46
CA GLN A 124 9.74 6.04 20.33
C GLN A 124 10.43 6.10 21.67
N ALA A 125 11.12 5.02 22.02
CA ALA A 125 11.86 4.89 23.26
C ALA A 125 13.29 4.40 22.99
N PRO A 126 14.32 5.09 23.48
CA PRO A 126 15.68 4.56 23.46
C PRO A 126 15.83 3.51 24.59
N ILE A 127 16.38 2.35 24.24
CA ILE A 127 16.74 1.29 25.19
C ILE A 127 18.26 1.33 25.37
N ARG A 128 18.73 2.07 26.37
CA ARG A 128 20.15 2.38 26.55
C ARG A 128 21.00 1.15 26.85
N SER A 129 20.47 0.17 27.57
CA SER A 129 21.17 -1.07 27.94
C SER A 129 21.68 -1.86 26.74
N ILE A 130 20.94 -1.86 25.66
CA ILE A 130 21.28 -2.58 24.41
C ILE A 130 21.54 -1.64 23.23
N LYS A 131 21.75 -0.34 23.51
CA LYS A 131 21.99 0.71 22.48
C LYS A 131 20.96 0.66 21.35
N SER A 132 19.69 0.52 21.69
CA SER A 132 18.60 0.26 20.77
C SER A 132 17.58 1.38 20.79
N LYS A 133 16.77 1.43 19.74
CA LYS A 133 15.61 2.29 19.63
C LYS A 133 14.39 1.43 19.30
N TYR A 134 13.40 1.50 20.16
CA TYR A 134 12.11 0.86 19.92
C TYR A 134 11.11 1.92 19.45
N THR A 135 10.33 1.58 18.44
CA THR A 135 9.23 2.40 17.93
C THR A 135 7.97 1.55 17.91
N LEU A 136 6.94 2.04 18.57
CA LEU A 136 5.58 1.53 18.48
C LEU A 136 4.74 2.54 17.76
N SER A 137 4.01 2.12 16.75
CA SER A 137 3.05 2.96 16.05
C SER A 137 1.70 2.28 15.99
N THR A 138 0.64 3.02 16.27
CA THR A 138 -0.72 2.58 15.96
C THR A 138 -1.32 3.54 14.95
N GLY A 139 -1.97 2.98 13.94
CA GLY A 139 -2.61 3.71 12.87
C GLY A 139 -4.07 3.34 12.74
N PHE A 140 -4.84 4.25 12.17
CA PHE A 140 -6.20 4.02 11.76
C PHE A 140 -6.47 4.77 10.47
N ASN A 141 -6.86 4.05 9.42
CA ASN A 141 -7.30 4.64 8.17
C ASN A 141 -8.79 4.38 7.99
N TYR A 142 -9.51 5.41 7.61
CA TYR A 142 -10.89 5.32 7.18
C TYR A 142 -11.02 5.93 5.80
N GLU A 143 -11.72 5.24 4.91
CA GLU A 143 -12.00 5.72 3.55
C GLU A 143 -13.48 5.54 3.23
N HIS A 144 -14.09 6.60 2.72
CA HIS A 144 -15.43 6.63 2.18
C HIS A 144 -15.31 6.87 0.67
N ASN A 145 -15.57 5.82 -0.11
CA ASN A 145 -15.34 5.81 -1.55
C ASN A 145 -16.63 5.54 -2.32
N PRO A 146 -17.26 6.58 -2.88
CA PRO A 146 -18.44 6.42 -3.74
C PRO A 146 -18.03 5.94 -5.14
N TYR A 147 -18.87 5.09 -5.73
CA TYR A 147 -18.71 4.55 -7.09
C TYR A 147 -20.05 4.14 -7.67
N TYR A 148 -20.08 3.57 -8.88
CA TYR A 148 -21.28 3.06 -9.50
C TYR A 148 -21.25 1.54 -9.66
N ILE A 149 -22.40 0.88 -9.42
CA ILE A 149 -22.69 -0.49 -9.88
C ILE A 149 -23.91 -0.37 -10.80
N GLY A 150 -23.71 -0.61 -12.10
CA GLY A 150 -24.71 -0.28 -13.10
C GLY A 150 -25.04 1.21 -13.05
N GLU A 151 -26.32 1.53 -12.94
CA GLU A 151 -26.82 2.91 -12.82
C GLU A 151 -26.88 3.41 -11.36
N ASN A 152 -26.69 2.52 -10.38
CA ASN A 152 -26.83 2.83 -8.97
C ASN A 152 -25.54 3.37 -8.37
N LYS A 153 -25.62 4.55 -7.77
CA LYS A 153 -24.53 5.08 -6.95
C LYS A 153 -24.46 4.28 -5.65
N THR A 154 -23.30 3.75 -5.36
CA THR A 154 -23.01 2.98 -4.15
C THR A 154 -21.76 3.52 -3.45
N THR A 155 -21.45 3.01 -2.28
CA THR A 155 -20.31 3.48 -1.48
C THR A 155 -19.65 2.33 -0.78
N THR A 156 -18.33 2.28 -0.82
CA THR A 156 -17.52 1.42 0.06
C THR A 156 -16.97 2.24 1.21
N ARG A 157 -17.10 1.71 2.42
CA ARG A 157 -16.46 2.22 3.64
C ARG A 157 -15.39 1.23 4.07
N THR A 158 -14.16 1.70 4.15
CA THR A 158 -13.03 0.86 4.56
C THR A 158 -12.46 1.36 5.88
N TYR A 159 -12.27 0.45 6.80
CA TYR A 159 -11.64 0.64 8.10
C TYR A 159 -10.36 -0.19 8.13
N ASP A 160 -9.23 0.42 8.43
CA ASP A 160 -7.91 -0.24 8.45
C ASP A 160 -7.11 0.20 9.69
N PRO A 161 -7.40 -0.37 10.87
CA PRO A 161 -6.53 -0.24 12.02
C PRO A 161 -5.22 -0.99 11.80
N SER A 162 -4.11 -0.39 12.28
CA SER A 162 -2.77 -0.95 12.17
C SER A 162 -1.98 -0.83 13.46
N LEU A 163 -1.07 -1.78 13.68
CA LEU A 163 -0.11 -1.80 14.77
C LEU A 163 1.26 -2.18 14.22
N GLU A 164 2.24 -1.31 14.42
CA GLU A 164 3.60 -1.48 13.94
C GLU A 164 4.59 -1.49 15.11
N HIS A 165 5.47 -2.47 15.11
CA HIS A 165 6.59 -2.59 16.01
C HIS A 165 7.89 -2.51 15.20
N PHE A 166 8.82 -1.71 15.66
CA PHE A 166 10.13 -1.57 15.04
C PHE A 166 11.21 -1.46 16.12
N LEU A 167 12.17 -2.36 16.09
CA LEU A 167 13.30 -2.40 17.01
C LEU A 167 14.59 -2.32 16.19
N LEU A 168 15.36 -1.27 16.42
CA LEU A 168 16.69 -1.11 15.86
C LEU A 168 17.73 -1.25 16.95
N CYS A 169 18.52 -2.32 16.90
CA CYS A 169 19.59 -2.63 17.84
C CYS A 169 20.95 -2.38 17.17
N SER A 170 21.76 -1.50 17.76
CA SER A 170 23.16 -1.32 17.40
C SER A 170 24.03 -1.97 18.47
N LEU A 171 24.09 -3.31 18.46
CA LEU A 171 24.77 -4.10 19.49
C LEU A 171 26.26 -3.75 19.57
N THR A 172 26.90 -3.53 18.43
CA THR A 172 28.25 -3.01 18.32
C THR A 172 28.35 -1.98 17.20
N LYS A 173 29.52 -1.34 17.02
CA LYS A 173 29.77 -0.47 15.86
C LYS A 173 29.66 -1.22 14.53
N ARG A 174 29.73 -2.55 14.56
CA ARG A 174 29.78 -3.41 13.36
C ARG A 174 28.55 -4.29 13.20
N LEU A 175 27.76 -4.47 14.25
CA LEU A 175 26.63 -5.38 14.29
C LEU A 175 25.35 -4.60 14.57
N LYS A 176 24.44 -4.60 13.60
CA LYS A 176 23.10 -4.05 13.71
C LYS A 176 22.06 -5.15 13.49
N VAL A 177 21.01 -5.12 14.27
CA VAL A 177 19.85 -6.01 14.15
C VAL A 177 18.61 -5.12 14.09
N THR A 178 17.78 -5.34 13.08
CA THR A 178 16.48 -4.69 12.95
C THR A 178 15.40 -5.75 13.00
N ILE A 179 14.39 -5.54 13.85
CA ILE A 179 13.21 -6.40 13.92
C ILE A 179 12.00 -5.51 13.70
N SER A 180 11.11 -5.94 12.84
CA SER A 180 9.86 -5.25 12.54
C SER A 180 8.69 -6.21 12.53
N ALA A 181 7.53 -5.73 12.94
CA ALA A 181 6.27 -6.43 12.78
C ALA A 181 5.19 -5.39 12.47
N ASN A 182 4.31 -5.70 11.53
CA ASN A 182 3.21 -4.85 11.17
C ASN A 182 1.95 -5.69 11.02
N THR A 183 0.89 -5.27 11.70
CA THR A 183 -0.41 -5.93 11.71
C THR A 183 -1.46 -4.96 11.20
N HIS A 184 -2.26 -5.39 10.25
CA HIS A 184 -3.40 -4.66 9.71
C HIS A 184 -4.66 -5.52 9.73
N TYR A 185 -5.79 -4.89 9.96
CA TYR A 185 -7.09 -5.53 9.80
C TYR A 185 -7.98 -4.65 8.94
N VAL A 186 -8.07 -5.01 7.67
CA VAL A 186 -8.90 -4.27 6.71
C VAL A 186 -10.33 -4.80 6.75
N HIS A 187 -11.29 -3.91 6.98
CA HIS A 187 -12.70 -4.20 6.94
C HIS A 187 -13.39 -3.23 5.99
N SER A 188 -13.88 -3.76 4.88
CA SER A 188 -14.60 -2.99 3.86
C SER A 188 -16.06 -3.43 3.82
N ILE A 189 -16.97 -2.46 3.81
CA ILE A 189 -18.41 -2.67 3.73
C ILE A 189 -18.93 -1.79 2.60
N ASN A 190 -19.68 -2.36 1.67
CA ASN A 190 -20.42 -1.57 0.70
C ASN A 190 -21.91 -1.43 1.07
N THR A 191 -22.61 -0.54 0.39
CA THR A 191 -24.03 -0.28 0.65
C THR A 191 -24.95 -1.46 0.30
N GLU A 192 -24.47 -2.44 -0.45
CA GLU A 192 -25.18 -3.68 -0.79
C GLU A 192 -24.87 -4.82 0.21
N ASN A 193 -24.30 -4.50 1.37
CA ASN A 193 -23.91 -5.43 2.44
C ASN A 193 -22.84 -6.47 2.08
N TYR A 194 -22.12 -6.27 0.97
CA TYR A 194 -20.91 -7.04 0.76
C TYR A 194 -19.83 -6.61 1.74
N THR A 195 -19.27 -7.58 2.44
CA THR A 195 -18.28 -7.34 3.47
C THR A 195 -16.98 -8.06 3.11
N GLY A 196 -15.91 -7.30 2.96
CA GLY A 196 -14.55 -7.80 2.88
C GLY A 196 -13.85 -7.67 4.24
N LYS A 197 -13.23 -8.72 4.72
CA LYS A 197 -12.43 -8.70 5.96
C LYS A 197 -11.13 -9.41 5.71
N THR A 198 -10.02 -8.71 5.89
CA THR A 198 -8.70 -9.29 5.67
C THR A 198 -7.74 -8.92 6.80
N PHE A 199 -7.10 -9.90 7.34
CA PHE A 199 -6.02 -9.74 8.31
C PHE A 199 -4.68 -9.87 7.60
N TYR A 200 -3.78 -8.93 7.85
CA TYR A 200 -2.41 -8.92 7.35
C TYR A 200 -1.43 -8.86 8.51
N GLN A 201 -0.43 -9.70 8.45
CA GLN A 201 0.71 -9.68 9.36
C GLN A 201 1.99 -9.75 8.55
N THR A 202 2.87 -8.79 8.72
CA THR A 202 4.25 -8.90 8.24
C THR A 202 5.20 -8.90 9.42
N ALA A 203 6.26 -9.70 9.35
CA ALA A 203 7.33 -9.68 10.31
C ALA A 203 8.67 -9.76 9.58
N GLY A 204 9.63 -8.93 9.97
CA GLY A 204 10.92 -8.85 9.33
C GLY A 204 12.04 -8.89 10.37
N ALA A 205 13.14 -9.54 10.01
CA ALA A 205 14.39 -9.48 10.75
C ALA A 205 15.54 -9.23 9.78
N MET A 206 16.35 -8.21 10.07
CA MET A 206 17.54 -7.89 9.30
C MET A 206 18.76 -7.94 10.23
N LEU A 207 19.80 -8.58 9.77
CA LEU A 207 21.09 -8.67 10.42
C LEU A 207 22.13 -8.04 9.49
N ASP A 208 22.82 -7.00 9.96
CA ASP A 208 23.90 -6.37 9.23
C ASP A 208 25.19 -6.44 10.04
N ILE A 209 26.18 -7.11 9.50
CA ILE A 209 27.53 -7.16 10.03
C ILE A 209 28.45 -6.44 9.03
N SER A 210 28.76 -5.18 9.33
CA SER A 210 29.55 -4.33 8.43
C SER A 210 31.01 -4.74 8.31
N GLN A 211 31.51 -5.56 9.25
CA GLN A 211 32.88 -6.06 9.24
C GLN A 211 32.99 -7.34 10.08
N ILE A 212 32.98 -8.50 9.41
CA ILE A 212 33.24 -9.80 10.04
C ILE A 212 34.75 -9.94 10.29
N CYS A 213 35.55 -9.71 9.23
CA CYS A 213 36.98 -9.58 9.25
C CYS A 213 37.36 -8.24 8.64
N LYS A 214 38.67 -8.00 8.40
CA LYS A 214 39.16 -6.69 7.91
C LYS A 214 38.43 -6.18 6.65
N TYR A 215 37.92 -7.07 5.80
CA TYR A 215 37.34 -6.74 4.50
C TYR A 215 35.95 -7.32 4.25
N PHE A 216 35.51 -8.32 5.00
CA PHE A 216 34.23 -9.02 4.76
C PHE A 216 33.09 -8.43 5.53
N TYR A 217 31.90 -8.42 4.90
CA TYR A 217 30.63 -8.06 5.51
C TYR A 217 29.54 -9.06 5.17
N LEU A 218 28.49 -9.07 5.96
CA LEU A 218 27.30 -9.93 5.77
C LEU A 218 26.06 -9.09 6.04
N SER A 219 25.07 -9.21 5.16
CA SER A 219 23.71 -8.84 5.50
C SER A 219 22.75 -9.99 5.25
N SER A 220 21.77 -10.11 6.12
CA SER A 220 20.70 -11.11 6.03
C SER A 220 19.38 -10.43 6.24
N HIS A 221 18.42 -10.71 5.37
CA HIS A 221 17.06 -10.18 5.49
C HIS A 221 16.05 -11.32 5.40
N TYR A 222 15.38 -11.57 6.50
CA TYR A 222 14.24 -12.47 6.59
C TYR A 222 12.94 -11.66 6.61
N ASN A 223 11.96 -12.08 5.81
CA ASN A 223 10.64 -11.49 5.81
C ASN A 223 9.57 -12.59 5.80
N PHE A 224 8.57 -12.41 6.66
CA PHE A 224 7.39 -13.24 6.77
C PHE A 224 6.16 -12.41 6.45
N ILE A 225 5.30 -12.91 5.57
CA ILE A 225 4.01 -12.32 5.22
C ILE A 225 2.94 -13.37 5.46
N PHE A 226 1.95 -12.97 6.23
CA PHE A 226 0.75 -13.75 6.46
C PHE A 226 -0.45 -12.89 6.13
N SER A 227 -1.37 -13.40 5.33
CA SER A 227 -2.68 -12.79 5.16
C SER A 227 -3.78 -13.84 5.18
N ARG A 228 -4.91 -13.46 5.75
CA ARG A 228 -6.10 -14.30 5.79
C ARG A 228 -7.31 -13.46 5.41
N ASP A 229 -7.98 -13.88 4.36
CA ASP A 229 -9.29 -13.35 3.97
C ASP A 229 -10.38 -14.10 4.74
N TYR A 230 -11.27 -13.35 5.39
CA TYR A 230 -12.45 -13.86 6.08
C TYR A 230 -13.74 -13.60 5.27
N GLY A 231 -13.61 -13.02 4.07
CA GLY A 231 -14.70 -12.76 3.15
C GLY A 231 -15.07 -13.98 2.30
N ILE A 232 -15.30 -13.73 1.03
CA ILE A 232 -15.82 -14.73 0.08
C ILE A 232 -14.82 -15.86 -0.19
N ASN A 233 -13.54 -15.53 -0.31
CA ASN A 233 -12.53 -16.50 -0.73
C ASN A 233 -11.92 -17.33 0.41
N LYS A 234 -11.97 -16.84 1.65
CA LYS A 234 -11.39 -17.48 2.85
C LYS A 234 -9.94 -17.97 2.68
N GLU A 235 -9.18 -17.32 1.80
CA GLU A 235 -7.84 -17.74 1.47
C GLU A 235 -6.82 -17.36 2.53
N ILE A 236 -5.82 -18.22 2.69
CA ILE A 236 -4.69 -18.00 3.58
C ILE A 236 -3.43 -17.96 2.72
N ASN A 237 -2.72 -16.83 2.78
CA ASN A 237 -1.40 -16.70 2.18
C ASN A 237 -0.33 -16.70 3.27
N ARG A 238 0.71 -17.51 3.06
CA ARG A 238 1.91 -17.57 3.91
C ARG A 238 3.13 -17.52 3.02
N ASN A 239 3.98 -16.57 3.27
CA ASN A 239 5.19 -16.37 2.48
C ASN A 239 6.38 -16.11 3.39
N HIS A 240 7.48 -16.78 3.15
CA HIS A 240 8.72 -16.66 3.89
C HIS A 240 9.84 -16.40 2.89
N THR A 241 10.53 -15.30 3.00
CA THR A 241 11.70 -15.01 2.16
C THR A 241 12.93 -14.81 3.02
N LEU A 242 14.05 -15.38 2.59
CA LEU A 242 15.35 -15.19 3.20
C LEU A 242 16.33 -14.80 2.11
N ASN A 243 16.88 -13.60 2.25
CA ASN A 243 17.92 -13.08 1.38
C ASN A 243 19.23 -12.96 2.18
N LEU A 244 20.34 -13.34 1.56
CA LEU A 244 21.67 -13.19 2.12
C LEU A 244 22.55 -12.44 1.14
N ASN A 245 23.42 -11.58 1.67
CA ASN A 245 24.46 -10.91 0.89
C ASN A 245 25.77 -10.99 1.67
N VAL A 246 26.77 -11.58 1.05
CA VAL A 246 28.15 -11.66 1.58
C VAL A 246 29.05 -10.91 0.62
N GLY A 247 29.79 -9.95 1.12
CA GLY A 247 30.69 -9.15 0.29
C GLY A 247 32.06 -8.97 0.91
N CYS A 248 32.99 -8.61 0.04
CA CYS A 248 34.38 -8.33 0.38
C CYS A 248 34.82 -7.02 -0.26
N LYS A 249 35.39 -6.14 0.55
CA LYS A 249 36.02 -4.92 0.05
C LYS A 249 37.42 -5.22 -0.48
N VAL A 250 37.63 -4.92 -1.75
CA VAL A 250 38.87 -5.16 -2.48
C VAL A 250 39.61 -3.84 -2.83
N LEU A 251 40.79 -3.89 -3.43
CA LEU A 251 41.53 -2.72 -3.88
C LEU A 251 41.69 -1.66 -2.79
N ASN A 252 42.11 -2.05 -1.59
CA ASN A 252 42.24 -1.15 -0.44
C ASN A 252 40.92 -0.40 -0.11
N ARG A 253 39.79 -1.08 -0.20
CA ARG A 253 38.40 -0.58 0.02
C ARG A 253 37.90 0.36 -1.09
N LYS A 254 38.54 0.41 -2.25
CA LYS A 254 38.09 1.17 -3.42
C LYS A 254 37.14 0.38 -4.32
N GLY A 255 37.06 -0.93 -4.15
CA GLY A 255 36.13 -1.81 -4.86
C GLY A 255 35.37 -2.70 -3.92
N ASP A 256 34.26 -3.27 -4.37
CA ASP A 256 33.39 -4.17 -3.65
C ASP A 256 33.02 -5.37 -4.54
N ILE A 257 33.14 -6.56 -4.00
CA ILE A 257 32.67 -7.79 -4.65
C ILE A 257 31.69 -8.44 -3.69
N SER A 258 30.46 -8.73 -4.14
CA SER A 258 29.49 -9.41 -3.31
C SER A 258 28.73 -10.49 -4.05
N ILE A 259 28.31 -11.50 -3.30
CA ILE A 259 27.42 -12.57 -3.74
C ILE A 259 26.12 -12.40 -2.94
N ALA A 260 25.04 -12.18 -3.66
CA ALA A 260 23.71 -12.12 -3.07
C ALA A 260 22.89 -13.33 -3.48
N ALA A 261 22.25 -13.95 -2.49
CA ALA A 261 21.33 -15.07 -2.64
C ALA A 261 19.93 -14.57 -2.28
N TYR A 262 18.99 -14.71 -3.20
CA TYR A 262 17.62 -14.27 -3.05
C TYR A 262 16.69 -15.45 -2.91
N ASP A 263 15.68 -15.30 -2.04
CA ASP A 263 14.66 -16.29 -1.75
C ASP A 263 15.22 -17.71 -1.51
N LEU A 264 16.17 -17.81 -0.58
CA LEU A 264 16.82 -19.09 -0.22
C LEU A 264 15.82 -20.17 0.20
N LEU A 265 14.66 -19.76 0.72
CA LEU A 265 13.59 -20.67 1.14
C LEU A 265 12.70 -21.09 -0.04
N ASN A 266 12.86 -20.46 -1.21
CA ASN A 266 12.10 -20.74 -2.43
C ASN A 266 10.58 -20.72 -2.21
N SER A 267 10.11 -19.76 -1.44
CA SER A 267 8.70 -19.67 -1.05
C SER A 267 8.02 -18.36 -1.46
N HIS A 268 8.70 -17.56 -2.28
CA HIS A 268 8.16 -16.27 -2.71
C HIS A 268 6.99 -16.47 -3.68
N ARG A 269 5.80 -16.37 -3.13
CA ARG A 269 4.53 -16.32 -3.88
C ARG A 269 3.71 -15.20 -3.31
N THR A 270 3.15 -14.35 -4.15
CA THR A 270 2.20 -13.35 -3.67
C THR A 270 0.82 -13.68 -4.18
N PHE A 271 -0.10 -13.60 -3.26
CA PHE A 271 -1.53 -13.57 -3.53
C PHE A 271 -2.03 -12.17 -3.16
N ASN A 272 -2.74 -11.54 -4.07
CA ASN A 272 -3.40 -10.28 -3.84
C ASN A 272 -4.88 -10.44 -4.22
N SER A 273 -5.75 -10.13 -3.27
CA SER A 273 -7.19 -10.09 -3.49
C SER A 273 -7.64 -8.64 -3.40
N GLN A 274 -8.21 -8.13 -4.46
CA GLN A 274 -8.75 -6.77 -4.53
C GLN A 274 -10.23 -6.84 -4.85
N MET A 275 -11.03 -6.14 -4.04
CA MET A 275 -12.45 -5.96 -4.28
C MET A 275 -12.65 -4.67 -5.06
N TYR A 276 -13.21 -4.80 -6.24
CA TYR A 276 -13.67 -3.69 -7.07
C TYR A 276 -15.18 -3.53 -6.94
N SER A 277 -15.72 -2.53 -7.58
CA SER A 277 -17.16 -2.21 -7.51
C SER A 277 -18.07 -3.36 -7.94
N ASN A 278 -17.66 -4.17 -8.89
CA ASN A 278 -18.49 -5.21 -9.53
C ASN A 278 -17.84 -6.58 -9.65
N TYR A 279 -16.57 -6.72 -9.19
CA TYR A 279 -15.87 -8.00 -9.19
C TYR A 279 -14.78 -8.06 -8.12
N ILE A 280 -14.34 -9.25 -7.81
CA ILE A 280 -13.17 -9.51 -6.98
C ILE A 280 -12.07 -10.04 -7.89
N GLN A 281 -10.92 -9.39 -7.86
CA GLN A 281 -9.74 -9.84 -8.60
C GLN A 281 -8.78 -10.54 -7.65
N ASN A 282 -8.53 -11.82 -7.94
CA ASN A 282 -7.51 -12.61 -7.27
C ASN A 282 -6.31 -12.75 -8.20
N THR A 283 -5.17 -12.28 -7.75
CA THR A 283 -3.93 -12.33 -8.53
C THR A 283 -2.89 -13.15 -7.79
N TRP A 284 -2.44 -14.23 -8.42
CA TRP A 284 -1.29 -15.01 -7.97
C TRP A 284 -0.09 -14.63 -8.82
N THR A 285 0.96 -14.16 -8.17
CA THR A 285 2.21 -13.84 -8.85
C THR A 285 3.27 -14.84 -8.41
N ASN A 286 3.77 -15.61 -9.38
CA ASN A 286 4.94 -16.44 -9.17
C ASN A 286 6.18 -15.62 -9.54
N TYR A 287 7.08 -15.47 -8.60
CA TYR A 287 8.36 -14.84 -8.85
C TYR A 287 9.39 -15.84 -9.33
N TYR A 288 10.49 -15.34 -9.88
CA TYR A 288 11.68 -16.16 -10.06
C TYR A 288 12.00 -16.80 -8.71
N GLY A 289 12.12 -18.11 -8.68
CA GLY A 289 12.48 -18.82 -7.46
C GLY A 289 13.86 -18.37 -6.94
N ARG A 290 14.51 -19.22 -6.18
CA ARG A 290 15.85 -18.97 -5.68
C ARG A 290 16.84 -18.61 -6.79
N PHE A 291 17.53 -17.48 -6.66
CA PHE A 291 18.58 -17.07 -7.59
C PHE A 291 19.74 -16.40 -6.87
N PHE A 292 20.88 -16.36 -7.56
CA PHE A 292 22.12 -15.78 -7.05
C PHE A 292 22.62 -14.71 -8.00
N THR A 293 23.20 -13.65 -7.45
CA THR A 293 23.87 -12.62 -8.24
C THR A 293 25.29 -12.40 -7.72
N ILE A 294 26.21 -12.06 -8.63
CA ILE A 294 27.54 -11.58 -8.30
C ILE A 294 27.58 -10.11 -8.71
N ASN A 295 27.94 -9.25 -7.78
CA ASN A 295 28.00 -7.81 -7.99
C ASN A 295 29.43 -7.32 -7.84
N PHE A 296 29.82 -6.39 -8.71
CA PHE A 296 31.12 -5.72 -8.71
C PHE A 296 30.87 -4.22 -8.70
N ALA A 297 31.48 -3.49 -7.80
CA ALA A 297 31.36 -2.03 -7.67
C ALA A 297 32.70 -1.38 -7.35
#